data_76c3441cb5b4216b5fa096e3253d0732
#
_entry.id   76c3441cb5b4216b5fa096e3253d0732
#
_cell.length_a   1.000
_cell.length_b   1.000
_cell.length_c   1.000
_cell.angle_alpha   90.00
_cell.angle_beta   90.00
_cell.angle_gamma   90.00
#
_symmetry.space_group_name_H-M   'P 1'
#
loop_
_entity.id
_entity.type
_entity.pdbx_description
1 polymer ?
#
loop_
_entity_poly.entity_id
_entity_poly.type
_entity_poly.pdbx_seq_one_letter_code
_entity_poly.pdbx_strand_id
1 'polypeptide(L)'
;MKKIFLTTLIAAMIGSQVFASDVSKVSYRVLAAFEAQFADASDVSWTVTENYTKAKFTIEGEPVEAFFNASGDVIGTSRKTDLKRLPLNAIQKIRKSYGKYKVTETIEFELNGDRKYFVSIENDTDRKILEVSLYGDVTIFDKSK
;
A
#
# COMPACT_ATOMS: atom_id res chain seq x y z
N MET A 1 -2.50 16.70 -9.27
CA MET A 1 -1.38 16.43 -8.34
C MET A 1 -1.66 15.28 -7.38
N LYS A 2 -2.84 15.15 -6.76
CA LYS A 2 -3.17 14.02 -5.84
C LYS A 2 -3.11 12.63 -6.50
N LYS A 3 -3.45 12.51 -7.78
CA LYS A 3 -3.47 11.22 -8.51
C LYS A 3 -2.07 10.66 -8.81
N ILE A 4 -1.11 11.53 -9.10
CA ILE A 4 0.29 11.14 -9.39
C ILE A 4 0.95 10.61 -8.11
N PHE A 5 0.64 11.21 -6.96
CA PHE A 5 1.15 10.79 -5.65
C PHE A 5 0.71 9.36 -5.31
N LEU A 6 -0.56 9.04 -5.52
CA LEU A 6 -1.13 7.73 -5.28
C LEU A 6 -0.48 6.66 -6.16
N THR A 7 -0.24 6.98 -7.43
CA THR A 7 0.40 6.05 -8.39
C THR A 7 1.82 5.70 -7.97
N THR A 8 2.59 6.67 -7.55
CA THR A 8 3.97 6.47 -7.08
C THR A 8 4.00 5.66 -5.79
N LEU A 9 3.07 5.91 -4.89
CA LEU A 9 2.94 5.20 -3.61
C LEU A 9 2.65 3.71 -3.80
N ILE A 10 1.67 3.38 -4.65
CA ILE A 10 1.27 2.00 -4.94
C ILE A 10 2.36 1.24 -5.68
N ALA A 11 3.06 1.89 -6.61
CA ALA A 11 4.19 1.28 -7.31
C ALA A 11 5.33 0.90 -6.36
N ALA A 12 5.54 1.66 -5.28
CA ALA A 12 6.53 1.37 -4.25
C ALA A 12 6.14 0.19 -3.35
N MET A 13 4.85 -0.11 -3.22
CA MET A 13 4.37 -1.26 -2.42
C MET A 13 4.56 -2.60 -3.14
N ILE A 14 4.43 -2.61 -4.46
CA ILE A 14 4.43 -3.83 -5.29
C ILE A 14 5.84 -4.17 -5.79
N GLY A 15 6.76 -3.20 -5.74
CA GLY A 15 8.16 -3.42 -6.07
C GLY A 15 8.99 -3.80 -4.85
N SER A 16 9.46 -5.03 -4.78
CA SER A 16 10.37 -5.52 -3.73
C SER A 16 11.77 -4.90 -3.88
N GLN A 17 11.88 -3.58 -3.76
CA GLN A 17 13.16 -2.91 -3.66
C GLN A 17 13.44 -2.64 -2.19
N VAL A 18 14.18 -3.53 -1.57
CA VAL A 18 14.70 -3.37 -0.21
C VAL A 18 15.85 -2.36 -0.26
N PHE A 19 15.54 -1.09 -0.18
CA PHE A 19 16.52 -0.09 0.22
C PHE A 19 16.28 0.18 1.72
N ALA A 20 17.09 -0.45 2.56
CA ALA A 20 17.21 -0.06 3.95
C ALA A 20 17.85 1.34 3.96
N SER A 21 17.03 2.38 4.02
CA SER A 21 17.55 3.73 4.27
C SER A 21 17.94 3.83 5.73
N ASP A 22 19.12 4.37 5.96
CA ASP A 22 19.60 4.71 7.29
C ASP A 22 18.60 5.68 7.97
N VAL A 23 18.24 5.40 9.20
CA VAL A 23 17.34 6.25 10.01
C VAL A 23 17.85 7.69 10.11
N SER A 24 19.17 7.90 9.97
CA SER A 24 19.78 9.23 9.98
C SER A 24 19.30 10.16 8.85
N LYS A 25 18.69 9.61 7.80
CA LYS A 25 18.12 10.37 6.68
C LYS A 25 16.66 10.77 6.91
N VAL A 26 16.02 10.22 7.94
CA VAL A 26 14.63 10.52 8.28
C VAL A 26 14.55 11.82 9.05
N SER A 27 13.67 12.73 8.65
CA SER A 27 13.52 14.00 9.35
C SER A 27 12.98 13.79 10.77
N TYR A 28 13.41 14.65 11.70
CA TYR A 28 12.91 14.62 13.09
C TYR A 28 11.38 14.70 13.18
N ARG A 29 10.74 15.47 12.29
CA ARG A 29 9.28 15.60 12.26
C ARG A 29 8.58 14.28 11.95
N VAL A 30 9.13 13.53 10.99
CA VAL A 30 8.61 12.19 10.64
C VAL A 30 8.83 11.21 11.78
N LEU A 31 10.01 11.22 12.41
CA LEU A 31 10.28 10.33 13.56
C LEU A 31 9.33 10.62 14.72
N ALA A 32 9.15 11.88 15.08
CA ALA A 32 8.24 12.26 16.16
C ALA A 32 6.78 11.91 15.86
N ALA A 33 6.33 12.09 14.62
CA ALA A 33 4.99 11.71 14.18
C ALA A 33 4.79 10.19 14.21
N PHE A 34 5.81 9.43 13.80
CA PHE A 34 5.79 7.98 13.84
C PHE A 34 5.69 7.46 15.28
N GLU A 35 6.54 7.93 16.18
CA GLU A 35 6.53 7.53 17.59
C GLU A 35 5.19 7.87 18.27
N ALA A 36 4.59 9.01 17.93
CA ALA A 36 3.30 9.42 18.50
C ALA A 36 2.12 8.55 18.03
N GLN A 37 2.17 8.06 16.78
CA GLN A 37 1.05 7.34 16.17
C GLN A 37 1.19 5.82 16.20
N PHE A 38 2.43 5.31 16.25
CA PHE A 38 2.75 3.88 16.15
C PHE A 38 3.67 3.45 17.30
N ALA A 39 3.30 3.80 18.53
CA ALA A 39 4.12 3.53 19.73
C ALA A 39 4.43 2.04 19.93
N ASP A 40 3.54 1.14 19.50
CA ASP A 40 3.71 -0.31 19.64
C ASP A 40 4.40 -0.96 18.42
N ALA A 41 4.95 -0.16 17.52
CA ALA A 41 5.64 -0.65 16.34
C ALA A 41 6.97 -1.33 16.69
N SER A 42 7.22 -2.48 16.08
CA SER A 42 8.50 -3.20 16.14
C SER A 42 9.08 -3.40 14.73
N ASP A 43 10.35 -3.81 14.65
CA ASP A 43 11.05 -4.12 13.39
C ASP A 43 10.98 -3.00 12.34
N VAL A 44 11.18 -1.76 12.80
CA VAL A 44 11.01 -0.58 11.97
C VAL A 44 12.18 -0.43 10.97
N SER A 45 11.83 -0.28 9.71
CA SER A 45 12.77 0.07 8.64
C SER A 45 12.25 1.27 7.85
N TRP A 46 13.18 2.08 7.32
CA TRP A 46 12.86 3.34 6.69
C TRP A 46 13.30 3.37 5.22
N THR A 47 12.51 4.05 4.40
CA THR A 47 12.85 4.40 3.03
C THR A 47 12.55 5.87 2.81
N VAL A 48 13.55 6.65 2.42
CA VAL A 48 13.39 8.08 2.14
C VAL A 48 13.49 8.31 0.64
N THR A 49 12.48 8.97 0.08
CA THR A 49 12.44 9.39 -1.32
C THR A 49 12.24 10.90 -1.41
N GLU A 50 12.27 11.46 -2.61
CA GLU A 50 12.01 12.88 -2.82
C GLU A 50 10.56 13.28 -2.48
N ASN A 51 9.62 12.34 -2.60
CA ASN A 51 8.18 12.62 -2.49
C ASN A 51 7.57 12.20 -1.15
N TYR A 52 8.16 11.22 -0.47
CA TYR A 52 7.66 10.68 0.79
C TYR A 52 8.75 9.98 1.60
N THR A 53 8.52 9.83 2.88
CA THR A 53 9.25 8.91 3.75
C THR A 53 8.33 7.75 4.12
N LYS A 54 8.80 6.53 3.94
CA LYS A 54 8.06 5.30 4.27
C LYS A 54 8.69 4.62 5.48
N ALA A 55 7.86 4.29 6.47
CA ALA A 55 8.19 3.36 7.54
C ALA A 55 7.54 2.01 7.22
N LYS A 56 8.31 0.94 7.29
CA LYS A 56 7.81 -0.44 7.30
C LYS A 56 8.08 -1.02 8.67
N PHE A 57 7.07 -1.56 9.32
CA PHE A 57 7.13 -2.01 10.70
C PHE A 57 6.10 -3.10 10.96
N THR A 58 6.11 -3.65 12.17
CA THR A 58 5.17 -4.69 12.61
C THR A 58 4.34 -4.16 13.76
N ILE A 59 3.02 -4.32 13.72
CA ILE A 59 2.08 -4.10 14.83
C ILE A 59 1.31 -5.38 15.06
N GLU A 60 1.28 -5.87 16.29
CA GLU A 60 0.56 -7.11 16.67
C GLU A 60 0.90 -8.32 15.78
N GLY A 61 2.15 -8.37 15.29
CA GLY A 61 2.64 -9.42 14.39
C GLY A 61 2.28 -9.23 12.92
N GLU A 62 1.53 -8.19 12.56
CA GLU A 62 1.17 -7.88 11.16
C GLU A 62 2.10 -6.80 10.58
N PRO A 63 2.69 -7.03 9.39
CA PRO A 63 3.50 -6.03 8.72
C PRO A 63 2.62 -4.91 8.16
N VAL A 64 3.02 -3.67 8.47
CA VAL A 64 2.35 -2.43 8.05
C VAL A 64 3.37 -1.50 7.41
N GLU A 65 2.94 -0.69 6.47
CA GLU A 65 3.71 0.43 5.94
C GLU A 65 2.94 1.74 6.16
N ALA A 66 3.65 2.76 6.62
CA ALA A 66 3.12 4.13 6.74
C ALA A 66 3.94 5.08 5.88
N PHE A 67 3.26 6.00 5.22
CA PHE A 67 3.85 6.98 4.31
C PHE A 67 3.65 8.37 4.88
N PHE A 68 4.71 9.15 4.91
CA PHE A 68 4.77 10.49 5.50
C PHE A 68 5.18 11.52 4.44
N ASN A 69 4.60 12.70 4.51
CA ASN A 69 5.10 13.86 3.78
C ASN A 69 6.29 14.50 4.50
N ALA A 70 6.89 15.54 3.92
CA ALA A 70 8.01 16.26 4.50
C ALA A 70 7.66 17.00 5.82
N SER A 71 6.38 17.29 6.05
CA SER A 71 5.89 17.93 7.28
C SER A 71 5.71 16.95 8.45
N GLY A 72 5.78 15.63 8.18
CA GLY A 72 5.56 14.57 9.16
C GLY A 72 4.11 14.10 9.23
N ASP A 73 3.23 14.56 8.33
CA ASP A 73 1.87 14.06 8.29
C ASP A 73 1.81 12.69 7.64
N VAL A 74 1.02 11.77 8.20
CA VAL A 74 0.73 10.48 7.55
C VAL A 74 -0.17 10.74 6.34
N ILE A 75 0.34 10.44 5.16
CA ILE A 75 -0.39 10.57 3.90
C ILE A 75 -1.07 9.26 3.47
N GLY A 76 -0.70 8.14 4.08
CA GLY A 76 -1.35 6.86 3.85
C GLY A 76 -0.72 5.73 4.64
N THR A 77 -1.46 4.65 4.78
CA THR A 77 -0.99 3.39 5.36
C THR A 77 -1.36 2.23 4.45
N SER A 78 -0.56 1.18 4.48
CA SER A 78 -0.88 -0.06 3.77
C SER A 78 -0.56 -1.28 4.60
N ARG A 79 -1.31 -2.36 4.36
CA ARG A 79 -1.03 -3.68 4.92
C ARG A 79 -1.43 -4.78 3.95
N LYS A 80 -0.73 -5.89 4.01
CA LYS A 80 -1.16 -7.10 3.31
C LYS A 80 -2.46 -7.61 3.91
N THR A 81 -3.34 -8.11 3.07
CA THR A 81 -4.61 -8.67 3.50
C THR A 81 -4.97 -9.90 2.65
N ASP A 82 -6.04 -10.59 3.00
CA ASP A 82 -6.56 -11.74 2.24
C ASP A 82 -7.66 -11.26 1.28
N LEU A 83 -7.71 -11.85 0.08
CA LEU A 83 -8.79 -11.63 -0.89
C LEU A 83 -10.18 -11.84 -0.26
N LYS A 84 -10.30 -12.72 0.73
CA LYS A 84 -11.55 -12.98 1.45
C LYS A 84 -12.08 -11.79 2.26
N ARG A 85 -11.23 -10.80 2.54
CA ARG A 85 -11.61 -9.58 3.28
C ARG A 85 -12.19 -8.49 2.38
N LEU A 86 -12.14 -8.66 1.08
CA LEU A 86 -12.75 -7.75 0.13
C LEU A 86 -14.30 -7.86 0.16
N PRO A 87 -15.02 -6.83 -0.31
CA PRO A 87 -16.46 -6.92 -0.53
C PRO A 87 -16.81 -8.15 -1.38
N LEU A 88 -17.87 -8.87 -1.00
CA LEU A 88 -18.24 -10.14 -1.65
C LEU A 88 -18.52 -9.99 -3.15
N ASN A 89 -19.15 -8.90 -3.55
CA ASN A 89 -19.41 -8.58 -4.96
C ASN A 89 -18.10 -8.39 -5.76
N ALA A 90 -17.06 -7.79 -5.15
CA ALA A 90 -15.75 -7.67 -5.77
C ALA A 90 -15.10 -9.04 -5.96
N ILE A 91 -15.14 -9.91 -4.95
CA ILE A 91 -14.60 -11.28 -5.04
C ILE A 91 -15.27 -12.04 -6.17
N GLN A 92 -16.59 -11.96 -6.28
CA GLN A 92 -17.36 -12.61 -7.35
C GLN A 92 -16.97 -12.07 -8.73
N LYS A 93 -16.85 -10.74 -8.87
CA LYS A 93 -16.43 -10.08 -10.12
C LYS A 93 -15.02 -10.47 -10.54
N ILE A 94 -14.07 -10.51 -9.59
CA ILE A 94 -12.68 -10.93 -9.85
C ILE A 94 -12.67 -12.38 -10.33
N ARG A 95 -13.36 -13.29 -9.65
CA ARG A 95 -13.43 -14.71 -10.06
C ARG A 95 -14.06 -14.90 -11.44
N LYS A 96 -15.10 -14.14 -11.76
CA LYS A 96 -15.80 -14.23 -13.05
C LYS A 96 -14.95 -13.64 -14.19
N SER A 97 -14.36 -12.48 -14.01
CA SER A 97 -13.68 -11.73 -15.08
C SER A 97 -12.21 -12.11 -15.22
N TYR A 98 -11.59 -12.56 -14.13
CA TYR A 98 -10.15 -12.86 -14.05
C TYR A 98 -9.84 -14.27 -13.55
N GLY A 99 -10.76 -15.22 -13.76
CA GLY A 99 -10.61 -16.60 -13.29
C GLY A 99 -9.42 -17.37 -13.87
N LYS A 100 -8.82 -16.87 -14.97
CA LYS A 100 -7.59 -17.42 -15.57
C LYS A 100 -6.30 -16.82 -14.97
N TYR A 101 -6.43 -15.84 -14.07
CA TYR A 101 -5.31 -15.22 -13.38
C TYR A 101 -5.18 -15.80 -11.97
N LYS A 102 -3.95 -15.90 -11.52
CA LYS A 102 -3.61 -16.20 -10.13
C LYS A 102 -3.49 -14.89 -9.36
N VAL A 103 -4.12 -14.81 -8.19
CA VAL A 103 -3.91 -13.71 -7.24
C VAL A 103 -2.56 -13.94 -6.56
N THR A 104 -1.67 -12.97 -6.65
CA THR A 104 -0.32 -13.02 -6.07
C THR A 104 -0.21 -12.20 -4.81
N GLU A 105 -0.96 -11.10 -4.71
CA GLU A 105 -0.93 -10.23 -3.54
C GLU A 105 -2.25 -9.46 -3.42
N THR A 106 -2.66 -9.20 -2.19
CA THR A 106 -3.77 -8.30 -1.87
C THR A 106 -3.31 -7.32 -0.80
N ILE A 107 -3.50 -6.04 -1.06
CA ILE A 107 -3.11 -4.93 -0.18
C ILE A 107 -4.36 -4.11 0.15
N GLU A 108 -4.55 -3.83 1.43
CA GLU A 108 -5.45 -2.78 1.90
C GLU A 108 -4.65 -1.48 2.00
N PHE A 109 -5.15 -0.43 1.42
CA PHE A 109 -4.54 0.89 1.43
C PHE A 109 -5.54 1.94 1.92
N GLU A 110 -5.11 2.76 2.87
CA GLU A 110 -5.88 3.86 3.41
C GLU A 110 -5.14 5.18 3.17
N LEU A 111 -5.84 6.14 2.60
CA LEU A 111 -5.33 7.48 2.28
C LEU A 111 -6.37 8.51 2.68
N ASN A 112 -6.05 9.38 3.65
CA ASN A 112 -6.94 10.46 4.11
C ASN A 112 -8.36 9.97 4.50
N GLY A 113 -8.47 8.77 5.07
CA GLY A 113 -9.73 8.15 5.45
C GLY A 113 -10.45 7.38 4.34
N ASP A 114 -9.96 7.48 3.10
CA ASP A 114 -10.45 6.66 1.99
C ASP A 114 -9.71 5.33 1.96
N ARG A 115 -10.45 4.23 2.00
CA ARG A 115 -9.88 2.88 1.95
C ARG A 115 -10.17 2.24 0.60
N LYS A 116 -9.15 1.58 0.07
CA LYS A 116 -9.20 0.80 -1.17
C LYS A 116 -8.40 -0.48 -1.01
N TYR A 117 -8.64 -1.43 -1.90
CA TYR A 117 -7.83 -2.64 -2.01
C TYR A 117 -7.16 -2.68 -3.36
N PHE A 118 -5.95 -3.21 -3.39
CA PHE A 118 -5.21 -3.47 -4.62
C PHE A 118 -4.91 -4.96 -4.70
N VAL A 119 -5.34 -5.59 -5.79
CA VAL A 119 -5.19 -7.02 -6.00
C VAL A 119 -4.26 -7.22 -7.20
N SER A 120 -3.08 -7.75 -6.95
CA SER A 120 -2.15 -8.15 -8.00
C SER A 120 -2.54 -9.52 -8.53
N ILE A 121 -2.71 -9.60 -9.82
CA ILE A 121 -3.06 -10.82 -10.53
C ILE A 121 -2.10 -11.08 -11.69
N GLU A 122 -1.78 -12.32 -11.94
CA GLU A 122 -0.91 -12.73 -13.05
C GLU A 122 -1.36 -14.02 -13.71
N ASN A 123 -1.02 -14.17 -14.97
CA ASN A 123 -1.03 -15.41 -15.71
C ASN A 123 0.31 -15.54 -16.47
N ASP A 124 0.44 -16.55 -17.34
CA ASP A 124 1.69 -16.86 -18.05
C ASP A 124 2.18 -15.72 -18.97
N THR A 125 1.30 -14.81 -19.38
CA THR A 125 1.58 -13.78 -20.39
C THR A 125 1.41 -12.35 -19.91
N ASP A 126 0.72 -12.13 -18.77
CA ASP A 126 0.29 -10.80 -18.39
C ASP A 126 0.17 -10.63 -16.87
N ARG A 127 0.40 -9.41 -16.41
CA ARG A 127 0.22 -8.98 -15.03
C ARG A 127 -0.67 -7.75 -14.96
N LYS A 128 -1.60 -7.75 -14.03
CA LYS A 128 -2.51 -6.62 -13.79
C LYS A 128 -2.58 -6.32 -12.30
N ILE A 129 -2.91 -5.07 -11.99
CA ILE A 129 -3.30 -4.64 -10.67
C ILE A 129 -4.75 -4.20 -10.77
N LEU A 130 -5.59 -4.75 -9.92
CA LEU A 130 -6.98 -4.34 -9.79
C LEU A 130 -7.11 -3.38 -8.60
N GLU A 131 -7.76 -2.25 -8.81
CA GLU A 131 -8.22 -1.37 -7.74
C GLU A 131 -9.64 -1.77 -7.37
N VAL A 132 -9.89 -1.95 -6.09
CA VAL A 132 -11.21 -2.33 -5.55
C VAL A 132 -11.64 -1.30 -4.52
N SER A 133 -12.81 -0.71 -4.74
CA SER A 133 -13.42 0.22 -3.78
C SER A 133 -14.01 -0.50 -2.58
N LEU A 134 -14.32 0.25 -1.50
CA LEU A 134 -15.06 -0.28 -0.35
C LEU A 134 -16.45 -0.84 -0.73
N TYR A 135 -17.02 -0.36 -1.84
CA TYR A 135 -18.34 -0.79 -2.33
C TYR A 135 -18.25 -2.00 -3.27
N GLY A 136 -17.03 -2.46 -3.57
CA GLY A 136 -16.78 -3.63 -4.40
C GLY A 136 -16.70 -3.35 -5.90
N ASP A 137 -16.53 -2.08 -6.29
CA ASP A 137 -16.21 -1.76 -7.69
C ASP A 137 -14.78 -2.21 -8.00
N VAL A 138 -14.62 -2.92 -9.12
CA VAL A 138 -13.34 -3.44 -9.56
C VAL A 138 -12.96 -2.79 -10.87
N THR A 139 -11.81 -2.15 -10.91
CA THR A 139 -11.23 -1.52 -12.10
C THR A 139 -9.78 -1.92 -12.25
N ILE A 140 -9.25 -1.83 -13.47
CA ILE A 140 -7.80 -2.01 -13.67
C ILE A 140 -7.11 -0.74 -13.18
N PHE A 141 -6.13 -0.91 -12.31
CA PHE A 141 -5.28 0.18 -11.87
C PHE A 141 -4.27 0.53 -12.97
N ASP A 142 -4.44 1.71 -13.56
CA ASP A 142 -3.55 2.22 -14.61
C ASP A 142 -2.56 3.21 -13.99
N LYS A 143 -1.27 2.90 -14.09
CA LYS A 143 -0.18 3.75 -13.60
C LYS A 143 -0.06 5.08 -14.37
N SER A 144 -0.72 5.22 -15.51
CA SER A 144 -0.61 6.39 -16.40
C SER A 144 -1.67 7.47 -16.13
N LYS A 145 -2.57 7.28 -15.16
CA LYS A 145 -3.64 8.23 -14.84
C LYS A 145 -3.40 8.99 -13.55
#